data_716cc99f96e958f8e12e490cea65087a
#
_entry.id   716cc99f96e958f8e12e490cea65087a
#
_cell.length_a   1.000
_cell.length_b   1.000
_cell.length_c   1.000
_cell.angle_alpha   90.00
_cell.angle_beta   90.00
_cell.angle_gamma   90.00
#
_symmetry.space_group_name_H-M   'P 1'
#
loop_
_entity.id
_entity.type
_entity.pdbx_description
1 polymer ?
#
loop_
_entity_poly.entity_id
_entity_poly.type
_entity_poly.pdbx_seq_one_letter_code
_entity_poly.pdbx_strand_id
1 'polypeptide(L)'
;MLPFLSVRENIELPCHFSNVRAERAKQRHGSVEKATTTLLAHLGLKDPAMLTRRADSLSIGQQQRVAAARALIGQPELVIADEPTSALDADSREAFIRLLFAECREAGASLLFVSHDQSLAPLFDRNLSLSDLNRAAVAVEI
;
A
#
# COMPACT_ATOMS: atom_id res chain seq x y z
N MET A 1 -9.65 -4.12 -1.28
CA MET A 1 -9.54 -5.31 -0.42
C MET A 1 -10.75 -6.21 -0.62
N LEU A 2 -10.60 -7.51 -0.35
CA LEU A 2 -11.72 -8.45 -0.36
C LEU A 2 -12.36 -8.47 1.04
N PRO A 3 -13.60 -7.98 1.20
CA PRO A 3 -14.17 -7.69 2.51
C PRO A 3 -14.46 -8.95 3.34
N PHE A 4 -14.70 -10.07 2.67
CA PHE A 4 -15.03 -11.37 3.29
C PHE A 4 -13.81 -12.19 3.72
N LEU A 5 -12.61 -11.82 3.28
CA LEU A 5 -11.36 -12.45 3.70
C LEU A 5 -10.84 -11.82 5.00
N SER A 6 -10.10 -12.61 5.76
CA SER A 6 -9.32 -12.12 6.89
C SER A 6 -8.20 -11.16 6.44
N VAL A 7 -7.63 -10.42 7.38
CA VAL A 7 -6.47 -9.58 7.14
C VAL A 7 -5.31 -10.41 6.57
N ARG A 8 -5.01 -11.57 7.18
CA ARG A 8 -3.97 -12.49 6.71
C ARG A 8 -4.19 -12.87 5.26
N GLU A 9 -5.37 -13.42 4.94
CA GLU A 9 -5.69 -13.87 3.58
C GLU A 9 -5.60 -12.74 2.56
N ASN A 10 -6.05 -11.53 2.91
CA ASN A 10 -5.91 -10.37 2.04
C ASN A 10 -4.44 -10.06 1.71
N ILE A 11 -3.54 -10.09 2.72
CA ILE A 11 -2.14 -9.74 2.53
C ILE A 11 -1.41 -10.84 1.76
N GLU A 12 -1.66 -12.11 2.08
CA GLU A 12 -0.99 -13.25 1.47
C GLU A 12 -1.48 -13.57 0.05
N LEU A 13 -2.63 -13.01 -0.35
CA LEU A 13 -3.26 -13.25 -1.65
C LEU A 13 -2.29 -13.13 -2.85
N PRO A 14 -1.43 -12.09 -2.98
CA PRO A 14 -0.49 -12.00 -4.09
C PRO A 14 0.52 -13.16 -4.14
N CYS A 15 0.87 -13.74 -2.99
CA CYS A 15 1.78 -14.87 -2.92
C CYS A 15 1.14 -16.19 -3.39
N HIS A 16 -0.20 -16.29 -3.35
CA HIS A 16 -0.91 -17.42 -3.91
C HIS A 16 -0.92 -17.43 -5.44
N PHE A 17 -0.84 -16.25 -6.08
CA PHE A 17 -0.85 -16.11 -7.54
C PHE A 17 0.54 -15.90 -8.14
N SER A 18 1.56 -15.65 -7.33
CA SER A 18 2.92 -15.38 -7.78
C SER A 18 3.94 -16.14 -6.94
N ASN A 19 4.50 -17.19 -7.53
CA ASN A 19 5.59 -17.95 -6.91
C ASN A 19 6.81 -17.05 -6.63
N VAL A 20 7.10 -16.09 -7.51
CA VAL A 20 8.20 -15.15 -7.33
C VAL A 20 8.00 -14.33 -6.04
N ARG A 21 6.79 -13.82 -5.80
CA ARG A 21 6.48 -13.06 -4.58
C ARG A 21 6.54 -13.94 -3.33
N ALA A 22 6.01 -15.15 -3.42
CA ALA A 22 6.06 -16.12 -2.33
C ALA A 22 7.51 -16.46 -1.95
N GLU A 23 8.37 -16.75 -2.95
CA GLU A 23 9.78 -17.07 -2.71
C GLU A 23 10.57 -15.89 -2.14
N ARG A 24 10.38 -14.66 -2.66
CA ARG A 24 11.00 -13.45 -2.10
C ARG A 24 10.60 -13.23 -0.64
N ALA A 25 9.31 -13.41 -0.30
CA ALA A 25 8.83 -13.32 1.07
C ALA A 25 9.47 -14.36 1.99
N LYS A 26 9.59 -15.61 1.54
CA LYS A 26 10.25 -16.68 2.28
C LYS A 26 11.74 -16.45 2.46
N GLN A 27 12.45 -16.02 1.41
CA GLN A 27 13.89 -15.75 1.47
C GLN A 27 14.22 -14.67 2.49
N ARG A 28 13.39 -13.60 2.55
CA ARG A 28 13.64 -12.48 3.44
C ARG A 28 13.19 -12.72 4.87
N HIS A 29 12.05 -13.35 5.07
CA HIS A 29 11.40 -13.47 6.38
C HIS A 29 11.31 -14.91 6.90
N GLY A 30 11.74 -15.89 6.12
CA GLY A 30 11.66 -17.32 6.46
C GLY A 30 10.33 -17.96 6.09
N SER A 31 9.23 -17.20 6.03
CA SER A 31 7.93 -17.67 5.53
C SER A 31 7.04 -16.49 5.11
N VAL A 32 6.00 -16.77 4.32
CA VAL A 32 4.98 -15.77 3.93
C VAL A 32 4.25 -15.24 5.16
N GLU A 33 3.93 -16.11 6.13
CA GLU A 33 3.27 -15.72 7.38
C GLU A 33 4.11 -14.75 8.22
N LYS A 34 5.42 -14.99 8.33
CA LYS A 34 6.32 -14.08 9.03
C LYS A 34 6.44 -12.74 8.28
N ALA A 35 6.50 -12.77 6.95
CA ALA A 35 6.47 -11.56 6.13
C ALA A 35 5.21 -10.74 6.40
N THR A 36 4.04 -11.39 6.41
CA THR A 36 2.75 -10.78 6.72
C THR A 36 2.74 -10.09 8.08
N THR A 37 3.18 -10.80 9.11
CA THR A 37 3.22 -10.29 10.49
C THR A 37 4.18 -9.10 10.61
N THR A 38 5.36 -9.21 10.00
CA THR A 38 6.36 -8.13 10.00
C THR A 38 5.85 -6.87 9.31
N LEU A 39 5.28 -7.00 8.11
CA LEU A 39 4.71 -5.86 7.38
C LEU A 39 3.59 -5.18 8.15
N LEU A 40 2.68 -5.95 8.76
CA LEU A 40 1.62 -5.37 9.59
C LEU A 40 2.19 -4.60 10.77
N ALA A 41 3.17 -5.15 11.46
CA ALA A 41 3.80 -4.48 12.60
C ALA A 41 4.49 -3.17 12.19
N HIS A 42 5.22 -3.17 11.05
CA HIS A 42 5.86 -1.98 10.49
C HIS A 42 4.83 -0.92 10.09
N LEU A 43 3.69 -1.33 9.54
CA LEU A 43 2.59 -0.44 9.20
C LEU A 43 1.73 -0.03 10.41
N GLY A 44 2.18 -0.32 11.64
CA GLY A 44 1.54 0.13 12.88
C GLY A 44 0.38 -0.73 13.36
N LEU A 45 0.17 -1.91 12.78
CA LEU A 45 -0.86 -2.88 13.19
C LEU A 45 -0.20 -4.04 13.95
N LYS A 46 0.13 -3.81 15.22
CA LYS A 46 0.97 -4.73 16.03
C LYS A 46 0.17 -5.80 16.78
N ASP A 47 -1.15 -5.68 16.85
CA ASP A 47 -2.01 -6.64 17.55
C ASP A 47 -2.09 -7.96 16.75
N PRO A 48 -1.63 -9.11 17.30
CA PRO A 48 -1.71 -10.40 16.62
C PRO A 48 -3.15 -10.83 16.29
N ALA A 49 -4.14 -10.41 17.08
CA ALA A 49 -5.55 -10.70 16.83
C ALA A 49 -6.06 -10.05 15.52
N MET A 50 -5.35 -9.03 15.02
CA MET A 50 -5.67 -8.37 13.75
C MET A 50 -5.65 -9.36 12.58
N LEU A 51 -4.74 -10.33 12.56
CA LEU A 51 -4.56 -11.28 11.46
C LEU A 51 -5.82 -12.09 11.12
N THR A 52 -6.62 -12.42 12.12
CA THR A 52 -7.85 -13.23 11.97
C THR A 52 -9.10 -12.40 11.77
N ARG A 53 -9.02 -11.08 11.93
CA ARG A 53 -10.18 -10.19 11.74
C ARG A 53 -10.55 -10.11 10.27
N ARG A 54 -11.84 -10.02 9.99
CA ARG A 54 -12.36 -9.77 8.64
C ARG A 54 -12.03 -8.34 8.21
N ALA A 55 -11.72 -8.17 6.93
CA ALA A 55 -11.35 -6.87 6.39
C ALA A 55 -12.47 -5.83 6.48
N ASP A 56 -13.75 -6.24 6.41
CA ASP A 56 -14.91 -5.36 6.53
C ASP A 56 -15.14 -4.82 7.97
N SER A 57 -14.53 -5.45 8.97
CA SER A 57 -14.61 -5.01 10.38
C SER A 57 -13.56 -3.97 10.78
N LEU A 58 -12.67 -3.60 9.86
CA LEU A 58 -11.57 -2.68 10.11
C LEU A 58 -11.98 -1.23 9.91
N SER A 59 -11.35 -0.30 10.65
CA SER A 59 -11.42 1.13 10.34
C SER A 59 -10.79 1.41 8.96
N ILE A 60 -11.15 2.53 8.33
CA ILE A 60 -10.61 2.91 7.01
C ILE A 60 -9.08 2.97 7.04
N GLY A 61 -8.49 3.59 8.08
CA GLY A 61 -7.04 3.65 8.23
C GLY A 61 -6.38 2.28 8.39
N GLN A 62 -7.03 1.35 9.11
CA GLN A 62 -6.56 -0.03 9.19
C GLN A 62 -6.65 -0.74 7.84
N GLN A 63 -7.74 -0.55 7.10
CA GLN A 63 -7.91 -1.11 5.76
C GLN A 63 -6.82 -0.63 4.79
N GLN A 64 -6.46 0.65 4.84
CA GLN A 64 -5.39 1.19 4.00
C GLN A 64 -4.02 0.61 4.34
N ARG A 65 -3.71 0.43 5.63
CA ARG A 65 -2.48 -0.23 6.08
C ARG A 65 -2.41 -1.70 5.65
N VAL A 66 -3.50 -2.42 5.73
CA VAL A 66 -3.60 -3.80 5.22
C VAL A 66 -3.45 -3.84 3.69
N ALA A 67 -4.04 -2.89 2.97
CA ALA A 67 -3.88 -2.78 1.52
C ALA A 67 -2.42 -2.49 1.12
N ALA A 68 -1.72 -1.63 1.87
CA ALA A 68 -0.28 -1.37 1.69
C ALA A 68 0.55 -2.64 1.94
N ALA A 69 0.28 -3.37 3.03
CA ALA A 69 0.96 -4.63 3.32
C ALA A 69 0.77 -5.65 2.19
N ARG A 70 -0.46 -5.78 1.67
CA ARG A 70 -0.76 -6.63 0.51
C ARG A 70 0.01 -6.21 -0.75
N ALA A 71 0.14 -4.92 -0.99
CA ALA A 71 0.90 -4.42 -2.13
C ALA A 71 2.40 -4.74 -2.00
N LEU A 72 2.95 -4.62 -0.80
CA LEU A 72 4.38 -4.71 -0.50
C LEU A 72 4.88 -6.15 -0.29
N ILE A 73 4.01 -7.12 0.06
CA ILE A 73 4.45 -8.48 0.33
C ILE A 73 5.17 -9.08 -0.88
N GLY A 74 6.29 -9.75 -0.63
CA GLY A 74 7.13 -10.34 -1.68
C GLY A 74 7.93 -9.31 -2.46
N GLN A 75 8.15 -8.11 -1.92
CA GLN A 75 9.07 -7.09 -2.44
C GLN A 75 8.89 -6.79 -3.93
N PRO A 76 7.77 -6.17 -4.32
CA PRO A 76 7.56 -5.73 -5.69
C PRO A 76 8.56 -4.65 -6.07
N GLU A 77 8.86 -4.51 -7.35
CA GLU A 77 9.71 -3.44 -7.88
C GLU A 77 8.95 -2.11 -7.99
N LEU A 78 7.62 -2.19 -8.13
CA LEU A 78 6.74 -1.04 -8.25
C LEU A 78 5.51 -1.23 -7.37
N VAL A 79 5.17 -0.20 -6.60
CA VAL A 79 3.90 -0.06 -5.87
C VAL A 79 3.12 1.08 -6.49
N ILE A 80 1.86 0.83 -6.83
CA ILE A 80 0.92 1.85 -7.31
C ILE A 80 -0.11 2.09 -6.22
N ALA A 81 -0.21 3.33 -5.76
CA ALA A 81 -1.15 3.76 -4.73
C ALA A 81 -2.05 4.86 -5.30
N ASP A 82 -3.31 4.52 -5.52
CA ASP A 82 -4.32 5.43 -6.06
C ASP A 82 -5.18 5.98 -4.91
N GLU A 83 -5.07 7.29 -4.67
CA GLU A 83 -5.75 8.04 -3.60
C GLU A 83 -5.69 7.35 -2.21
N PRO A 84 -4.51 6.83 -1.77
CA PRO A 84 -4.46 5.97 -0.60
C PRO A 84 -4.68 6.71 0.72
N THR A 85 -4.79 8.03 0.68
CA THR A 85 -4.94 8.89 1.87
C THR A 85 -6.22 9.73 1.88
N SER A 86 -7.06 9.61 0.84
CA SER A 86 -8.24 10.47 0.65
C SER A 86 -9.25 10.42 1.81
N ALA A 87 -9.34 9.30 2.51
CA ALA A 87 -10.28 9.08 3.62
C ALA A 87 -9.61 9.21 5.01
N LEU A 88 -8.38 9.71 5.09
CA LEU A 88 -7.65 9.90 6.34
C LEU A 88 -7.65 11.37 6.77
N ASP A 89 -7.76 11.61 8.09
CA ASP A 89 -7.44 12.91 8.67
C ASP A 89 -5.94 13.25 8.49
N ALA A 90 -5.56 14.51 8.76
CA ALA A 90 -4.21 15.01 8.48
C ALA A 90 -3.12 14.22 9.22
N ASP A 91 -3.32 13.93 10.51
CA ASP A 91 -2.33 13.23 11.34
C ASP A 91 -2.16 11.77 10.90
N SER A 92 -3.28 11.09 10.65
CA SER A 92 -3.29 9.71 10.14
C SER A 92 -2.67 9.62 8.74
N ARG A 93 -2.89 10.62 7.89
CA ARG A 93 -2.32 10.73 6.54
C ARG A 93 -0.80 10.81 6.59
N GLU A 94 -0.26 11.75 7.39
CA GLU A 94 1.19 11.92 7.51
C GLU A 94 1.85 10.66 8.06
N ALA A 95 1.28 10.08 9.12
CA ALA A 95 1.78 8.83 9.69
C ALA A 95 1.76 7.68 8.68
N PHE A 96 0.69 7.54 7.89
CA PHE A 96 0.59 6.51 6.86
C PHE A 96 1.62 6.69 5.74
N ILE A 97 1.80 7.91 5.23
CA ILE A 97 2.77 8.21 4.16
C ILE A 97 4.19 7.89 4.62
N ARG A 98 4.57 8.28 5.84
CA ARG A 98 5.88 7.97 6.41
C ARG A 98 6.14 6.46 6.46
N LEU A 99 5.15 5.69 6.92
CA LEU A 99 5.26 4.23 6.98
C LEU A 99 5.35 3.62 5.59
N LEU A 100 4.52 4.08 4.63
CA LEU A 100 4.55 3.59 3.25
C LEU A 100 5.90 3.85 2.58
N PHE A 101 6.47 5.05 2.75
CA PHE A 101 7.81 5.38 2.22
C PHE A 101 8.90 4.52 2.84
N ALA A 102 8.85 4.31 4.16
CA ALA A 102 9.83 3.46 4.84
C ALA A 102 9.79 2.03 4.29
N GLU A 103 8.60 1.47 4.13
CA GLU A 103 8.43 0.11 3.59
C GLU A 103 8.81 0.00 2.11
N CYS A 104 8.48 0.98 1.26
CA CYS A 104 8.93 1.00 -0.13
C CYS A 104 10.45 1.05 -0.23
N ARG A 105 11.11 1.88 0.58
CA ARG A 105 12.58 1.96 0.65
C ARG A 105 13.20 0.64 1.10
N GLU A 106 12.66 0.04 2.14
CA GLU A 106 13.08 -1.25 2.68
C GLU A 106 12.92 -2.38 1.65
N ALA A 107 11.84 -2.34 0.86
CA ALA A 107 11.57 -3.30 -0.21
C ALA A 107 12.39 -3.03 -1.49
N GLY A 108 13.04 -1.87 -1.62
CA GLY A 108 13.67 -1.43 -2.87
C GLY A 108 12.66 -1.13 -3.98
N ALA A 109 11.41 -0.80 -3.61
CA ALA A 109 10.31 -0.55 -4.53
C ALA A 109 10.23 0.92 -4.94
N SER A 110 9.95 1.18 -6.21
CA SER A 110 9.47 2.49 -6.66
C SER A 110 8.00 2.67 -6.28
N LEU A 111 7.63 3.88 -5.88
CA LEU A 111 6.24 4.22 -5.53
C LEU A 111 5.66 5.18 -6.56
N LEU A 112 4.60 4.77 -7.24
CA LEU A 112 3.73 5.65 -8.03
C LEU A 112 2.51 6.01 -7.17
N PHE A 113 2.47 7.25 -6.70
CA PHE A 113 1.41 7.75 -5.83
C PHE A 113 0.50 8.71 -6.61
N VAL A 114 -0.77 8.38 -6.72
CA VAL A 114 -1.76 9.23 -7.37
C VAL A 114 -2.57 9.96 -6.30
N SER A 115 -2.64 11.28 -6.38
CA SER A 115 -3.44 12.10 -5.47
C SER A 115 -3.85 13.42 -6.13
N HIS A 116 -4.99 13.95 -5.71
CA HIS A 116 -5.42 15.31 -6.01
C HIS A 116 -4.93 16.33 -4.97
N ASP A 117 -4.32 15.89 -3.88
CA ASP A 117 -3.79 16.74 -2.82
C ASP A 117 -2.38 17.25 -3.18
N GLN A 118 -2.30 18.45 -3.73
CA GLN A 118 -1.04 19.07 -4.13
C GLN A 118 -0.10 19.37 -2.96
N SER A 119 -0.61 19.41 -1.72
CA SER A 119 0.24 19.62 -0.53
C SER A 119 1.23 18.48 -0.31
N LEU A 120 0.98 17.32 -0.89
CA LEU A 120 1.86 16.16 -0.82
C LEU A 120 3.02 16.21 -1.82
N ALA A 121 2.94 17.05 -2.85
CA ALA A 121 3.94 17.12 -3.91
C ALA A 121 5.40 17.25 -3.41
N PRO A 122 5.71 18.07 -2.40
CA PRO A 122 7.08 18.22 -1.89
C PRO A 122 7.68 16.94 -1.26
N LEU A 123 6.86 15.92 -0.99
CA LEU A 123 7.31 14.65 -0.39
C LEU A 123 7.91 13.68 -1.41
N PHE A 124 7.73 13.96 -2.72
CA PHE A 124 8.09 13.06 -3.81
C PHE A 124 9.27 13.59 -4.62
N ASP A 125 10.12 12.69 -5.11
CA ASP A 125 11.29 13.03 -5.94
C ASP A 125 10.87 13.62 -7.30
N ARG A 126 9.70 13.23 -7.80
CA ARG A 126 9.17 13.68 -9.09
C ARG A 126 7.65 13.81 -9.04
N ASN A 127 7.16 14.92 -9.58
CA ASN A 127 5.73 15.18 -9.73
C ASN A 127 5.36 15.27 -11.21
N LEU A 128 4.22 14.69 -11.58
CA LEU A 128 3.65 14.74 -12.92
C LEU A 128 2.21 15.24 -12.81
N SER A 129 1.87 16.28 -13.56
CA SER A 129 0.49 16.71 -13.68
C SER A 129 -0.20 15.91 -14.79
N LEU A 130 -1.42 15.44 -14.51
CA LEU A 130 -2.21 14.72 -15.53
C LEU A 130 -2.52 15.62 -16.74
N SER A 131 -2.69 16.93 -16.52
CA SER A 131 -2.87 17.92 -17.60
C SER A 131 -1.67 18.00 -18.53
N ASP A 132 -0.46 17.78 -18.04
CA ASP A 132 0.77 17.81 -18.86
C ASP A 132 0.93 16.52 -19.70
N LEU A 133 0.33 15.43 -19.23
CA LEU A 133 0.36 14.13 -19.90
C LEU A 133 -0.78 13.96 -20.90
N ASN A 134 -1.96 14.51 -20.59
CA ASN A 134 -3.17 14.34 -21.39
C ASN A 134 -3.32 15.44 -22.42
N ARG A 135 -2.89 15.19 -23.65
CA ARG A 135 -3.06 16.10 -24.80
C ARG A 135 -4.48 16.11 -25.38
N ALA A 136 -5.36 15.21 -24.97
CA ALA A 136 -6.71 15.09 -25.49
C ALA A 136 -7.71 16.10 -24.88
N ALA A 137 -7.36 16.74 -23.75
CA ALA A 137 -8.25 17.67 -23.03
C ALA A 137 -8.41 19.07 -23.68
N VAL A 138 -7.80 19.33 -24.84
CA VAL A 138 -7.82 20.66 -25.48
C VAL A 138 -8.98 20.82 -26.50
N ALA A 139 -9.87 19.85 -26.62
CA ALA A 139 -10.86 19.83 -27.70
C ALA A 139 -12.33 19.86 -27.25
N VAL A 140 -12.69 20.51 -26.14
CA VAL A 140 -14.11 20.79 -25.82
C VAL A 140 -14.25 22.20 -25.24
N GLU A 141 -14.10 23.20 -26.05
CA GLU A 141 -14.83 24.46 -25.93
C GLU A 141 -15.67 24.62 -27.18
N ILE A 142 -16.93 24.28 -27.09
CA ILE A 142 -18.01 24.80 -28.00
C ILE A 142 -19.09 25.38 -27.10
#